data_2ef26c9e5c7bbcb0dbfe7f585e78fb3a
#
_entry.id   2ef26c9e5c7bbcb0dbfe7f585e78fb3a
#
_cell.length_a   1.000
_cell.length_b   1.000
_cell.length_c   1.000
_cell.angle_alpha   90.00
_cell.angle_beta   90.00
_cell.angle_gamma   90.00
#
_symmetry.space_group_name_H-M   'P 1'
#
loop_
_entity.id
_entity.type
_entity.pdbx_description
1 polymer ?
#
loop_
_entity_poly.entity_id
_entity_poly.type
_entity_poly.pdbx_seq_one_letter_code
_entity_poly.pdbx_strand_id
1 'polypeptide(L)'
;MTSPEPTAAPSTARARPPAASSDRDALPGPIRREQIHRLIDERGFVRVSEVREAFGVSGVTARSDLDALEADGTVQRVHGGAVVVQRRDYAERPPFESSFEQALAASVGPKQQIGALAAGLVSNGQSVILDVGTTTLAVARALVARLDLTDVVIITNGLSIALELEAAIPRFTVIVTGGSLRPRQHSLVEPLAATVLSQVHADLAFIGCNGVHADAGVTNINLPEAGVKKLMLAAATRSIVVADASKLGQVHLGQVGSLRSFHTLITDAATTAALAPLREAGLAVLQPESPATPETITGATTS
;
A
#
# COMPACT_ATOMS: atom_id res chain seq x y z
N MET A 1 64.36 57.09 -47.42
CA MET A 1 65.14 55.90 -47.09
C MET A 1 64.26 55.02 -46.26
N THR A 2 63.70 54.09 -46.90
CA THR A 2 62.60 53.20 -46.41
C THR A 2 63.19 51.86 -46.04
N SER A 3 63.00 51.43 -44.83
CA SER A 3 63.25 50.05 -44.38
C SER A 3 61.99 49.17 -44.54
N PRO A 4 62.17 47.93 -44.97
CA PRO A 4 61.03 47.04 -45.21
C PRO A 4 60.60 46.27 -43.95
N GLU A 5 59.30 46.01 -43.84
CA GLU A 5 58.68 45.17 -42.92
C GLU A 5 58.98 43.67 -43.08
N PRO A 6 59.00 42.85 -42.01
CA PRO A 6 59.12 41.42 -42.17
C PRO A 6 57.74 40.76 -42.24
N THR A 7 57.59 39.86 -43.15
CA THR A 7 56.50 39.01 -43.51
C THR A 7 56.12 38.04 -42.35
N ALA A 8 54.83 38.03 -41.99
CA ALA A 8 54.26 37.08 -41.01
C ALA A 8 53.97 35.70 -41.63
N ALA A 9 54.37 34.61 -40.94
CA ALA A 9 54.12 33.24 -41.32
C ALA A 9 52.68 32.82 -40.93
N PRO A 10 52.06 31.86 -41.64
CA PRO A 10 50.67 31.46 -41.36
C PRO A 10 50.58 30.57 -40.14
N SER A 11 49.63 30.96 -39.24
CA SER A 11 49.21 30.21 -38.07
C SER A 11 48.46 28.94 -38.49
N THR A 12 48.94 27.78 -38.11
CA THR A 12 48.26 26.50 -38.23
C THR A 12 47.11 26.45 -37.21
N ALA A 13 45.89 26.53 -37.71
CA ALA A 13 44.68 26.31 -36.92
C ALA A 13 44.65 24.84 -36.46
N ARG A 14 44.80 24.64 -35.16
CA ARG A 14 44.51 23.37 -34.48
C ARG A 14 43.00 23.09 -34.55
N ALA A 15 42.62 22.03 -35.25
CA ALA A 15 41.25 21.53 -35.31
C ALA A 15 40.77 21.17 -33.90
N ARG A 16 39.67 21.76 -33.54
CA ARG A 16 38.91 21.46 -32.32
C ARG A 16 38.30 20.07 -32.48
N PRO A 17 38.44 19.13 -31.49
CA PRO A 17 37.76 17.85 -31.57
C PRO A 17 36.26 18.04 -31.59
N PRO A 18 35.48 17.16 -32.26
CA PRO A 18 34.03 17.27 -32.34
C PRO A 18 33.39 17.17 -30.95
N ALA A 19 32.44 18.04 -30.69
CA ALA A 19 31.61 18.01 -29.51
C ALA A 19 30.89 16.64 -29.40
N ALA A 20 30.95 16.04 -28.23
CA ALA A 20 30.29 14.79 -27.91
C ALA A 20 28.78 14.87 -28.25
N SER A 21 28.35 13.86 -28.98
CA SER A 21 26.97 13.68 -29.46
C SER A 21 25.95 13.54 -28.36
N SER A 22 24.90 14.36 -28.47
CA SER A 22 23.50 14.11 -28.24
C SER A 22 23.04 13.64 -26.87
N ASP A 23 22.58 14.61 -26.14
CA ASP A 23 21.63 14.53 -24.99
C ASP A 23 20.16 14.24 -25.46
N ARG A 24 19.95 13.63 -26.62
CA ARG A 24 18.62 13.51 -27.23
C ARG A 24 17.86 12.24 -26.88
N ASP A 25 18.52 11.24 -26.27
CA ASP A 25 17.92 9.96 -25.87
C ASP A 25 17.94 9.71 -24.35
N ALA A 26 18.39 10.67 -23.55
CA ALA A 26 18.42 10.52 -22.10
C ALA A 26 17.02 10.68 -21.51
N LEU A 27 16.62 9.74 -20.65
CA LEU A 27 15.36 9.81 -19.90
C LEU A 27 15.20 11.16 -19.19
N PRO A 28 13.97 11.72 -19.14
CA PRO A 28 13.69 12.92 -18.35
C PRO A 28 14.15 12.77 -16.90
N GLY A 29 14.73 13.83 -16.32
CA GLY A 29 15.35 13.80 -15.00
C GLY A 29 14.50 13.13 -13.89
N PRO A 30 13.23 13.45 -13.74
CA PRO A 30 12.37 12.79 -12.73
C PRO A 30 12.23 11.27 -12.93
N ILE A 31 12.01 10.82 -14.17
CA ILE A 31 11.86 9.39 -14.51
C ILE A 31 13.20 8.67 -14.31
N ARG A 32 14.29 9.30 -14.70
CA ARG A 32 15.65 8.75 -14.51
C ARG A 32 15.96 8.58 -13.02
N ARG A 33 15.69 9.58 -12.18
CA ARG A 33 15.89 9.50 -10.73
C ARG A 33 15.08 8.37 -10.09
N GLU A 34 13.83 8.18 -10.49
CA GLU A 34 13.03 7.05 -10.01
C GLU A 34 13.67 5.69 -10.35
N GLN A 35 14.22 5.54 -11.56
CA GLN A 35 14.89 4.30 -11.96
C GLN A 35 16.24 4.12 -11.25
N ILE A 36 16.98 5.21 -11.01
CA ILE A 36 18.22 5.18 -10.21
C ILE A 36 17.90 4.74 -8.77
N HIS A 37 16.83 5.25 -8.18
CA HIS A 37 16.39 4.85 -6.83
C HIS A 37 16.08 3.36 -6.78
N ARG A 38 15.31 2.82 -7.73
CA ARG A 38 15.04 1.37 -7.82
C ARG A 38 16.32 0.54 -7.93
N LEU A 39 17.28 0.98 -8.75
CA LEU A 39 18.56 0.30 -8.92
C LEU A 39 19.37 0.27 -7.61
N ILE A 40 19.29 1.35 -6.82
CA ILE A 40 19.93 1.42 -5.50
C ILE A 40 19.22 0.51 -4.50
N ASP A 41 17.88 0.46 -4.52
CA ASP A 41 17.08 -0.43 -3.66
C ASP A 41 17.38 -1.91 -3.94
N GLU A 42 17.51 -2.30 -5.21
CA GLU A 42 17.81 -3.68 -5.60
C GLU A 42 19.22 -4.13 -5.21
N ARG A 43 20.21 -3.21 -5.30
CA ARG A 43 21.64 -3.54 -5.13
C ARG A 43 22.23 -3.12 -3.79
N GLY A 44 21.50 -2.31 -3.02
CA GLY A 44 21.97 -1.72 -1.77
C GLY A 44 22.98 -0.59 -1.92
N PHE A 45 23.74 -0.56 -3.02
CA PHE A 45 24.75 0.44 -3.36
C PHE A 45 24.91 0.58 -4.86
N VAL A 46 25.09 1.81 -5.37
CA VAL A 46 25.38 2.09 -6.78
C VAL A 46 26.45 3.16 -6.90
N ARG A 47 27.43 2.93 -7.79
CA ARG A 47 28.50 3.90 -8.11
C ARG A 47 28.03 4.93 -9.12
N VAL A 48 28.63 6.13 -9.09
CA VAL A 48 28.41 7.16 -10.12
C VAL A 48 28.73 6.65 -11.52
N SER A 49 29.76 5.77 -11.67
CA SER A 49 30.10 5.13 -12.95
C SER A 49 28.99 4.21 -13.46
N GLU A 50 28.36 3.45 -12.60
CA GLU A 50 27.25 2.53 -12.94
C GLU A 50 26.02 3.32 -13.37
N VAL A 51 25.70 4.42 -12.70
CA VAL A 51 24.61 5.33 -13.11
C VAL A 51 24.90 5.92 -14.51
N ARG A 52 26.14 6.34 -14.77
CA ARG A 52 26.55 6.84 -16.08
C ARG A 52 26.34 5.81 -17.19
N GLU A 53 26.78 4.58 -16.96
CA GLU A 53 26.69 3.49 -17.93
C GLU A 53 25.25 3.04 -18.15
N ALA A 54 24.48 2.84 -17.07
CA ALA A 54 23.10 2.36 -17.14
C ALA A 54 22.14 3.36 -17.81
N PHE A 55 22.37 4.66 -17.62
CA PHE A 55 21.46 5.71 -18.11
C PHE A 55 22.04 6.59 -19.21
N GLY A 56 23.25 6.31 -19.69
CA GLY A 56 23.88 7.06 -20.80
C GLY A 56 24.12 8.54 -20.49
N VAL A 57 24.31 8.93 -19.22
CA VAL A 57 24.43 10.33 -18.81
C VAL A 57 25.87 10.73 -18.46
N SER A 58 26.14 12.03 -18.42
CA SER A 58 27.44 12.54 -18.00
C SER A 58 27.69 12.28 -16.50
N GLY A 59 28.97 12.27 -16.08
CA GLY A 59 29.29 12.15 -14.66
C GLY A 59 28.77 13.32 -13.79
N VAL A 60 28.53 14.48 -14.38
CA VAL A 60 27.92 15.63 -13.72
C VAL A 60 26.44 15.38 -13.50
N THR A 61 25.74 14.93 -14.54
CA THR A 61 24.32 14.59 -14.47
C THR A 61 24.07 13.46 -13.48
N ALA A 62 24.86 12.41 -13.49
CA ALA A 62 24.74 11.29 -12.54
C ALA A 62 24.93 11.74 -11.08
N ARG A 63 25.89 12.66 -10.81
CA ARG A 63 26.06 13.24 -9.46
C ARG A 63 24.87 14.09 -9.07
N SER A 64 24.42 14.97 -9.96
CA SER A 64 23.25 15.82 -9.70
C SER A 64 21.98 15.03 -9.43
N ASP A 65 21.75 13.91 -10.13
CA ASP A 65 20.61 13.03 -9.86
C ASP A 65 20.72 12.35 -8.49
N LEU A 66 21.92 11.87 -8.12
CA LEU A 66 22.14 11.28 -6.80
C LEU A 66 22.07 12.32 -5.67
N ASP A 67 22.51 13.57 -5.92
CA ASP A 67 22.39 14.67 -4.94
C ASP A 67 20.92 15.08 -4.74
N ALA A 68 20.11 15.05 -5.80
CA ALA A 68 18.68 15.28 -5.71
C ALA A 68 17.97 14.16 -4.89
N LEU A 69 18.32 12.90 -5.12
CA LEU A 69 17.79 11.76 -4.34
C LEU A 69 18.22 11.82 -2.87
N GLU A 70 19.42 12.34 -2.57
CA GLU A 70 19.86 12.58 -1.18
C GLU A 70 19.07 13.71 -0.54
N ALA A 71 18.82 14.82 -1.25
CA ALA A 71 18.00 15.93 -0.79
C ALA A 71 16.55 15.50 -0.50
N ASP A 72 16.02 14.55 -1.29
CA ASP A 72 14.71 13.91 -1.06
C ASP A 72 14.76 12.88 0.09
N GLY A 73 15.94 12.63 0.70
CA GLY A 73 16.13 11.70 1.82
C GLY A 73 15.96 10.22 1.47
N THR A 74 15.97 9.87 0.18
CA THR A 74 15.77 8.49 -0.29
C THR A 74 17.06 7.68 -0.35
N VAL A 75 18.21 8.34 -0.58
CA VAL A 75 19.53 7.71 -0.59
C VAL A 75 20.52 8.53 0.25
N GLN A 76 21.62 7.91 0.67
CA GLN A 76 22.74 8.58 1.33
C GLN A 76 23.95 8.56 0.38
N ARG A 77 24.56 9.73 0.17
CA ARG A 77 25.81 9.83 -0.59
C ARG A 77 26.96 9.24 0.21
N VAL A 78 27.78 8.47 -0.50
CA VAL A 78 29.07 7.94 -0.01
C VAL A 78 30.15 8.20 -1.03
N HIS A 79 31.42 7.95 -0.67
CA HIS A 79 32.54 8.17 -1.59
C HIS A 79 32.34 7.34 -2.88
N GLY A 80 32.11 8.04 -4.00
CA GLY A 80 31.98 7.45 -5.34
C GLY A 80 30.61 6.93 -5.75
N GLY A 81 29.57 7.05 -4.87
CA GLY A 81 28.23 6.53 -5.17
C GLY A 81 27.14 6.97 -4.20
N ALA A 82 26.10 6.18 -4.12
CA ALA A 82 25.05 6.29 -3.15
C ALA A 82 24.61 4.90 -2.63
N VAL A 83 24.21 4.82 -1.38
CA VAL A 83 23.63 3.64 -0.75
C VAL A 83 22.16 3.91 -0.45
N VAL A 84 21.38 2.84 -0.36
CA VAL A 84 20.07 2.93 0.30
C VAL A 84 20.30 3.57 1.66
N VAL A 85 19.51 4.56 2.03
CA VAL A 85 19.42 4.96 3.41
C VAL A 85 18.85 3.74 4.14
N GLN A 86 19.73 2.82 4.55
CA GLN A 86 19.39 1.92 5.64
C GLN A 86 19.11 2.84 6.82
N ARG A 87 17.83 3.15 7.03
CA ARG A 87 17.42 3.74 8.28
C ARG A 87 17.91 2.78 9.34
N ARG A 88 19.07 3.11 9.95
CA ARG A 88 19.51 2.46 11.17
C ARG A 88 18.27 2.38 12.03
N ASP A 89 18.02 1.19 12.55
CA ASP A 89 16.99 0.90 13.53
C ASP A 89 16.87 2.02 14.57
N TYR A 90 16.14 3.06 14.22
CA TYR A 90 15.30 3.66 15.21
C TYR A 90 14.13 2.68 15.28
N ALA A 91 14.29 1.69 16.14
CA ALA A 91 13.13 1.08 16.75
C ALA A 91 12.15 2.21 16.95
N GLU A 92 10.96 2.09 16.30
CA GLU A 92 9.78 2.86 16.66
C GLU A 92 9.64 4.32 16.19
N ARG A 93 9.93 4.61 14.90
CA ARG A 93 8.99 5.50 14.23
C ARG A 93 8.01 4.64 13.44
N PRO A 94 6.69 4.87 13.61
CA PRO A 94 5.71 4.10 12.87
C PRO A 94 6.06 4.19 11.38
N PRO A 95 6.04 3.08 10.64
CA PRO A 95 6.32 3.08 9.22
C PRO A 95 5.45 4.15 8.57
N PHE A 96 6.01 4.97 7.68
CA PHE A 96 5.20 5.92 6.92
C PHE A 96 4.03 5.14 6.32
N GLU A 97 2.83 5.64 6.56
CA GLU A 97 1.62 5.05 6.02
C GLU A 97 1.78 4.94 4.49
N SER A 98 1.77 3.72 3.96
CA SER A 98 1.84 3.48 2.51
C SER A 98 0.65 4.12 1.80
N SER A 99 0.83 4.57 0.56
CA SER A 99 -0.30 5.05 -0.22
C SER A 99 -1.28 3.91 -0.52
N PHE A 100 -2.51 4.27 -0.90
CA PHE A 100 -3.52 3.30 -1.29
C PHE A 100 -3.05 2.40 -2.44
N GLU A 101 -2.38 2.97 -3.45
CA GLU A 101 -1.85 2.26 -4.61
C GLU A 101 -0.74 1.28 -4.22
N GLN A 102 0.19 1.71 -3.35
CA GLN A 102 1.23 0.82 -2.81
C GLN A 102 0.63 -0.34 -2.02
N ALA A 103 -0.34 -0.04 -1.16
CA ALA A 103 -1.05 -1.06 -0.40
C ALA A 103 -1.89 -1.98 -1.30
N LEU A 104 -2.48 -1.46 -2.38
CA LEU A 104 -3.27 -2.24 -3.33
C LEU A 104 -2.41 -3.26 -4.08
N ALA A 105 -1.20 -2.88 -4.46
CA ALA A 105 -0.25 -3.77 -5.13
C ALA A 105 0.32 -4.88 -4.21
N ALA A 106 0.29 -4.68 -2.90
CA ALA A 106 0.77 -5.66 -1.93
C ALA A 106 -0.31 -6.68 -1.55
N SER A 107 0.07 -7.95 -1.37
CA SER A 107 -0.79 -9.04 -0.84
C SER A 107 -2.12 -9.19 -1.61
N VAL A 108 -2.09 -9.13 -2.95
CA VAL A 108 -3.30 -9.16 -3.79
C VAL A 108 -4.11 -10.45 -3.56
N GLY A 109 -3.48 -11.62 -3.69
CA GLY A 109 -4.13 -12.92 -3.50
C GLY A 109 -4.76 -13.09 -2.10
N PRO A 110 -4.00 -12.86 -1.02
CA PRO A 110 -4.54 -12.84 0.34
C PRO A 110 -5.78 -11.96 0.50
N LYS A 111 -5.76 -10.73 0.02
CA LYS A 111 -6.91 -9.82 0.13
C LYS A 111 -8.12 -10.29 -0.65
N GLN A 112 -7.93 -10.91 -1.82
CA GLN A 112 -9.03 -11.50 -2.60
C GLN A 112 -9.70 -12.65 -1.82
N GLN A 113 -8.91 -13.52 -1.19
CA GLN A 113 -9.43 -14.61 -0.37
C GLN A 113 -10.23 -14.08 0.84
N ILE A 114 -9.68 -13.09 1.55
CA ILE A 114 -10.36 -12.41 2.65
C ILE A 114 -11.67 -11.78 2.16
N GLY A 115 -11.63 -11.10 1.02
CA GLY A 115 -12.79 -10.46 0.41
C GLY A 115 -13.91 -11.44 0.10
N ALA A 116 -13.58 -12.60 -0.48
CA ALA A 116 -14.54 -13.65 -0.80
C ALA A 116 -15.20 -14.23 0.47
N LEU A 117 -14.42 -14.51 1.51
CA LEU A 117 -14.95 -14.99 2.80
C LEU A 117 -15.87 -13.95 3.45
N ALA A 118 -15.44 -12.68 3.47
CA ALA A 118 -16.22 -11.59 4.04
C ALA A 118 -17.55 -11.40 3.31
N ALA A 119 -17.52 -11.39 1.97
CA ALA A 119 -18.73 -11.29 1.15
C ALA A 119 -19.69 -12.46 1.35
N GLY A 120 -19.17 -13.64 1.67
CA GLY A 120 -19.99 -14.82 2.02
C GLY A 120 -20.82 -14.66 3.28
N LEU A 121 -20.48 -13.71 4.15
CA LEU A 121 -21.22 -13.44 5.40
C LEU A 121 -22.40 -12.47 5.22
N VAL A 122 -22.51 -11.84 4.05
CA VAL A 122 -23.57 -10.87 3.76
C VAL A 122 -24.78 -11.56 3.12
N SER A 123 -25.95 -11.19 3.58
CA SER A 123 -27.26 -11.67 3.12
C SER A 123 -28.12 -10.53 2.56
N ASN A 124 -29.13 -10.89 1.79
CA ASN A 124 -30.10 -9.94 1.24
C ASN A 124 -30.75 -9.08 2.33
N GLY A 125 -30.99 -7.82 2.02
CA GLY A 125 -31.64 -6.86 2.90
C GLY A 125 -30.79 -6.35 4.06
N GLN A 126 -29.53 -6.77 4.17
CA GLN A 126 -28.64 -6.31 5.25
C GLN A 126 -28.02 -4.94 4.96
N SER A 127 -27.70 -4.26 6.05
CA SER A 127 -26.92 -3.04 6.08
C SER A 127 -25.47 -3.34 6.49
N VAL A 128 -24.50 -2.84 5.72
CA VAL A 128 -23.08 -3.16 5.86
C VAL A 128 -22.25 -1.89 5.86
N ILE A 129 -21.42 -1.71 6.87
CA ILE A 129 -20.36 -0.68 6.87
C ILE A 129 -19.11 -1.31 6.27
N LEU A 130 -18.58 -0.68 5.23
CA LEU A 130 -17.26 -0.98 4.67
C LEU A 130 -16.30 0.18 4.98
N ASP A 131 -15.35 -0.08 5.85
CA ASP A 131 -14.26 0.84 6.15
C ASP A 131 -13.35 1.03 4.92
N VAL A 132 -12.64 2.15 4.84
CA VAL A 132 -11.61 2.38 3.82
C VAL A 132 -10.46 1.39 3.94
N GLY A 133 -9.88 1.01 2.80
CA GLY A 133 -8.69 0.16 2.74
C GLY A 133 -8.69 -0.78 1.54
N THR A 134 -7.52 -1.34 1.24
CA THR A 134 -7.37 -2.24 0.08
C THR A 134 -7.94 -3.64 0.34
N THR A 135 -7.98 -4.08 1.60
CA THR A 135 -8.63 -5.35 1.99
C THR A 135 -10.15 -5.21 1.93
N THR A 136 -10.70 -4.10 2.43
CA THR A 136 -12.13 -3.79 2.34
C THR A 136 -12.59 -3.49 0.91
N LEU A 137 -11.70 -2.93 0.05
CA LEU A 137 -11.96 -2.87 -1.38
C LEU A 137 -12.11 -4.27 -2.00
N ALA A 138 -11.31 -5.24 -1.56
CA ALA A 138 -11.48 -6.62 -2.02
C ALA A 138 -12.81 -7.22 -1.56
N VAL A 139 -13.30 -6.85 -0.37
CA VAL A 139 -14.67 -7.19 0.08
C VAL A 139 -15.71 -6.56 -0.84
N ALA A 140 -15.58 -5.27 -1.17
CA ALA A 140 -16.50 -4.58 -2.08
C ALA A 140 -16.56 -5.29 -3.46
N ARG A 141 -15.41 -5.63 -4.03
CA ARG A 141 -15.32 -6.38 -5.30
C ARG A 141 -16.00 -7.73 -5.24
N ALA A 142 -15.78 -8.46 -4.15
CA ALA A 142 -16.43 -9.74 -3.94
C ALA A 142 -17.96 -9.60 -3.80
N LEU A 143 -18.46 -8.54 -3.13
CA LEU A 143 -19.89 -8.24 -3.02
C LEU A 143 -20.49 -7.88 -4.39
N VAL A 144 -19.81 -7.09 -5.21
CA VAL A 144 -20.26 -6.75 -6.57
C VAL A 144 -20.42 -8.01 -7.42
N ALA A 145 -19.49 -8.97 -7.27
CA ALA A 145 -19.54 -10.25 -7.99
C ALA A 145 -20.67 -11.19 -7.51
N ARG A 146 -21.25 -10.99 -6.31
CA ARG A 146 -22.37 -11.74 -5.75
C ARG A 146 -23.70 -11.29 -6.40
N LEU A 147 -24.03 -11.82 -7.57
CA LEU A 147 -25.25 -11.45 -8.32
C LEU A 147 -26.56 -11.91 -7.64
N ASP A 148 -26.46 -12.79 -6.67
CA ASP A 148 -27.57 -13.26 -5.83
C ASP A 148 -27.95 -12.28 -4.70
N LEU A 149 -27.10 -11.27 -4.42
CA LEU A 149 -27.39 -10.26 -3.41
C LEU A 149 -28.24 -9.12 -3.95
N THR A 150 -29.32 -8.80 -3.22
CA THR A 150 -30.25 -7.70 -3.50
C THR A 150 -30.60 -6.95 -2.22
N ASP A 151 -31.02 -5.69 -2.39
CA ASP A 151 -31.49 -4.83 -1.30
C ASP A 151 -30.48 -4.62 -0.17
N VAL A 152 -29.17 -4.68 -0.50
CA VAL A 152 -28.10 -4.44 0.46
C VAL A 152 -27.80 -2.94 0.54
N VAL A 153 -27.70 -2.41 1.75
CA VAL A 153 -27.28 -1.02 1.99
C VAL A 153 -25.81 -1.02 2.40
N ILE A 154 -24.95 -0.36 1.62
CA ILE A 154 -23.52 -0.21 1.95
C ILE A 154 -23.23 1.21 2.38
N ILE A 155 -22.59 1.35 3.55
CA ILE A 155 -22.11 2.63 4.08
C ILE A 155 -20.60 2.60 4.09
N THR A 156 -19.93 3.58 3.45
CA THR A 156 -18.47 3.61 3.38
C THR A 156 -17.88 5.01 3.48
N ASN A 157 -16.69 5.11 4.06
CA ASN A 157 -15.86 6.31 4.04
C ASN A 157 -14.74 6.24 2.98
N GLY A 158 -14.70 5.20 2.17
CA GLY A 158 -13.69 4.94 1.13
C GLY A 158 -14.17 5.34 -0.26
N LEU A 159 -13.54 6.34 -0.89
CA LEU A 159 -13.93 6.78 -2.23
C LEU A 159 -13.76 5.68 -3.29
N SER A 160 -12.64 4.96 -3.27
CA SER A 160 -12.40 3.84 -4.20
C SER A 160 -13.41 2.71 -4.01
N ILE A 161 -13.87 2.49 -2.79
CA ILE A 161 -14.91 1.50 -2.47
C ILE A 161 -16.26 1.95 -3.03
N ALA A 162 -16.63 3.22 -2.84
CA ALA A 162 -17.88 3.76 -3.38
C ALA A 162 -17.94 3.65 -4.90
N LEU A 163 -16.83 3.99 -5.60
CA LEU A 163 -16.74 3.86 -7.06
C LEU A 163 -16.82 2.39 -7.53
N GLU A 164 -16.19 1.47 -6.83
CA GLU A 164 -16.29 0.03 -7.14
C GLU A 164 -17.71 -0.49 -7.01
N LEU A 165 -18.45 -0.03 -5.99
CA LEU A 165 -19.83 -0.44 -5.73
C LEU A 165 -20.86 0.15 -6.70
N GLU A 166 -20.51 1.19 -7.48
CA GLU A 166 -21.39 1.78 -8.49
C GLU A 166 -21.92 0.71 -9.46
N ALA A 167 -21.10 -0.26 -9.82
CA ALA A 167 -21.47 -1.36 -10.69
C ALA A 167 -22.61 -2.27 -10.13
N ALA A 168 -22.89 -2.20 -8.83
CA ALA A 168 -23.94 -2.98 -8.19
C ALA A 168 -25.28 -2.22 -8.04
N ILE A 169 -25.33 -0.94 -8.37
CA ILE A 169 -26.58 -0.15 -8.36
C ILE A 169 -27.49 -0.59 -9.54
N PRO A 170 -28.80 -0.81 -9.35
CA PRO A 170 -29.60 -0.49 -8.15
C PRO A 170 -29.75 -1.65 -7.14
N ARG A 171 -29.07 -2.79 -7.30
CA ARG A 171 -29.14 -3.92 -6.34
C ARG A 171 -28.65 -3.51 -4.95
N PHE A 172 -27.71 -2.58 -4.88
CA PHE A 172 -27.20 -2.00 -3.65
C PHE A 172 -27.55 -0.51 -3.56
N THR A 173 -27.86 -0.08 -2.35
CA THR A 173 -27.87 1.34 -1.99
C THR A 173 -26.51 1.69 -1.40
N VAL A 174 -25.79 2.66 -1.99
CA VAL A 174 -24.46 3.06 -1.52
C VAL A 174 -24.50 4.44 -0.88
N ILE A 175 -24.10 4.51 0.38
CA ILE A 175 -24.04 5.75 1.18
C ILE A 175 -22.57 6.07 1.46
N VAL A 176 -22.13 7.27 1.05
CA VAL A 176 -20.79 7.76 1.36
C VAL A 176 -20.88 8.73 2.54
N THR A 177 -20.07 8.49 3.59
CA THR A 177 -20.15 9.27 4.84
C THR A 177 -19.89 10.77 4.69
N GLY A 178 -19.21 11.18 3.60
CA GLY A 178 -18.65 12.53 3.52
C GLY A 178 -17.49 12.72 4.50
N GLY A 179 -16.93 13.93 4.53
CA GLY A 179 -15.80 14.27 5.39
C GLY A 179 -14.64 14.92 4.65
N SER A 180 -13.55 15.17 5.37
CA SER A 180 -12.30 15.67 4.80
C SER A 180 -11.56 14.55 4.08
N LEU A 181 -11.18 14.79 2.82
CA LEU A 181 -10.46 13.79 2.01
C LEU A 181 -8.99 13.69 2.44
N ARG A 182 -8.55 12.47 2.72
CA ARG A 182 -7.14 12.09 2.80
C ARG A 182 -6.74 11.44 1.46
N PRO A 183 -6.06 12.17 0.58
CA PRO A 183 -5.87 11.73 -0.82
C PRO A 183 -5.01 10.48 -0.95
N ARG A 184 -4.01 10.29 -0.07
CA ARG A 184 -3.12 9.12 -0.13
C ARG A 184 -3.81 7.79 0.21
N GLN A 185 -4.90 7.82 0.97
CA GLN A 185 -5.65 6.62 1.39
C GLN A 185 -7.03 6.55 0.76
N HIS A 186 -7.44 7.54 -0.03
CA HIS A 186 -8.79 7.68 -0.59
C HIS A 186 -9.88 7.64 0.49
N SER A 187 -9.54 8.12 1.71
CA SER A 187 -10.41 8.05 2.88
C SER A 187 -11.05 9.39 3.21
N LEU A 188 -12.31 9.34 3.62
CA LEU A 188 -13.03 10.45 4.20
C LEU A 188 -13.01 10.33 5.72
N VAL A 189 -12.62 11.43 6.39
CA VAL A 189 -12.53 11.47 7.85
C VAL A 189 -13.35 12.62 8.42
N GLU A 190 -13.27 12.83 9.74
CA GLU A 190 -13.95 13.93 10.45
C GLU A 190 -13.95 15.29 9.69
N PRO A 191 -14.93 16.16 9.95
CA PRO A 191 -16.02 16.00 10.95
C PRO A 191 -17.29 15.33 10.42
N LEU A 192 -17.56 15.30 9.11
CA LEU A 192 -18.86 14.86 8.57
C LEU A 192 -19.04 13.33 8.66
N ALA A 193 -17.96 12.56 8.60
CA ALA A 193 -18.04 11.10 8.77
C ALA A 193 -18.70 10.74 10.12
N ALA A 194 -18.37 11.45 11.21
CA ALA A 194 -19.00 11.26 12.50
C ALA A 194 -20.50 11.55 12.48
N THR A 195 -20.91 12.62 11.79
CA THR A 195 -22.33 13.00 11.71
C THR A 195 -23.16 11.91 11.05
N VAL A 196 -22.69 11.32 9.96
CA VAL A 196 -23.42 10.23 9.28
C VAL A 196 -23.41 8.97 10.13
N LEU A 197 -22.24 8.55 10.64
CA LEU A 197 -22.10 7.32 11.41
C LEU A 197 -22.90 7.34 12.72
N SER A 198 -23.15 8.52 13.31
CA SER A 198 -23.99 8.65 14.50
C SER A 198 -25.49 8.48 14.23
N GLN A 199 -25.93 8.52 12.98
CA GLN A 199 -27.34 8.44 12.57
C GLN A 199 -27.73 7.10 11.95
N VAL A 200 -26.78 6.16 11.84
CA VAL A 200 -26.99 4.86 11.22
C VAL A 200 -26.70 3.74 12.21
N HIS A 201 -27.33 2.59 12.00
CA HIS A 201 -27.01 1.34 12.67
C HIS A 201 -27.02 0.22 11.64
N ALA A 202 -25.87 -0.42 11.44
CA ALA A 202 -25.70 -1.47 10.44
C ALA A 202 -25.69 -2.87 11.09
N ASP A 203 -26.06 -3.88 10.31
CA ASP A 203 -25.99 -5.27 10.75
C ASP A 203 -24.53 -5.74 10.88
N LEU A 204 -23.68 -5.36 9.92
CA LEU A 204 -22.30 -5.76 9.82
C LEU A 204 -21.38 -4.55 9.61
N ALA A 205 -20.18 -4.60 10.18
CA ALA A 205 -19.08 -3.71 9.81
C ALA A 205 -17.81 -4.52 9.49
N PHE A 206 -17.25 -4.30 8.32
CA PHE A 206 -15.93 -4.83 7.95
C PHE A 206 -14.89 -3.73 8.12
N ILE A 207 -13.99 -3.91 9.08
CA ILE A 207 -13.01 -2.92 9.50
C ILE A 207 -11.62 -3.37 9.07
N GLY A 208 -10.95 -2.55 8.26
CA GLY A 208 -9.54 -2.71 7.94
C GLY A 208 -8.64 -2.17 9.05
N CYS A 209 -7.38 -2.59 9.08
CA CYS A 209 -6.43 -2.12 10.08
C CYS A 209 -4.98 -2.20 9.60
N ASN A 210 -4.07 -1.60 10.38
CA ASN A 210 -2.63 -1.77 10.18
C ASN A 210 -2.03 -2.78 11.16
N GLY A 211 -2.68 -3.08 12.27
CA GLY A 211 -2.21 -4.06 13.24
C GLY A 211 -3.32 -4.72 14.05
N VAL A 212 -3.11 -6.02 14.37
CA VAL A 212 -3.95 -6.84 15.26
C VAL A 212 -3.05 -7.53 16.26
N HIS A 213 -3.22 -7.22 17.55
CA HIS A 213 -2.39 -7.74 18.63
C HIS A 213 -3.25 -8.20 19.80
N ALA A 214 -2.84 -9.26 20.49
CA ALA A 214 -3.61 -9.86 21.57
C ALA A 214 -3.95 -8.86 22.69
N ASP A 215 -2.95 -8.08 23.13
CA ASP A 215 -3.09 -7.14 24.23
C ASP A 215 -3.52 -5.74 23.76
N ALA A 216 -2.92 -5.24 22.65
CA ALA A 216 -3.19 -3.90 22.15
C ALA A 216 -4.49 -3.79 21.35
N GLY A 217 -5.09 -4.92 20.95
CA GLY A 217 -6.30 -4.95 20.13
C GLY A 217 -6.01 -4.60 18.66
N VAL A 218 -6.97 -3.96 18.01
CA VAL A 218 -6.87 -3.52 16.62
C VAL A 218 -6.38 -2.09 16.58
N THR A 219 -5.35 -1.84 15.77
CA THR A 219 -4.65 -0.55 15.73
C THR A 219 -4.48 -0.04 14.30
N ASN A 220 -4.34 1.29 14.17
CA ASN A 220 -4.14 2.00 12.92
C ASN A 220 -2.96 2.97 13.04
N ILE A 221 -2.23 3.20 11.95
CA ILE A 221 -1.12 4.16 11.92
C ILE A 221 -1.65 5.58 12.14
N ASN A 222 -2.78 5.90 11.54
CA ASN A 222 -3.35 7.24 11.44
C ASN A 222 -4.48 7.45 12.44
N LEU A 223 -4.38 8.51 13.28
CA LEU A 223 -5.37 8.81 14.31
C LEU A 223 -6.75 9.25 13.76
N PRO A 224 -6.85 10.13 12.76
CA PRO A 224 -8.14 10.48 12.15
C PRO A 224 -8.91 9.26 11.64
N GLU A 225 -8.26 8.32 10.97
CA GLU A 225 -8.91 7.08 10.53
C GLU A 225 -9.28 6.16 11.71
N ALA A 226 -8.41 6.03 12.70
CA ALA A 226 -8.73 5.28 13.91
C ALA A 226 -10.00 5.82 14.61
N GLY A 227 -10.17 7.15 14.59
CA GLY A 227 -11.38 7.82 15.09
C GLY A 227 -12.63 7.38 14.33
N VAL A 228 -12.61 7.44 13.00
CA VAL A 228 -13.75 7.00 12.16
C VAL A 228 -14.05 5.51 12.35
N LYS A 229 -13.03 4.65 12.42
CA LYS A 229 -13.20 3.21 12.65
C LYS A 229 -13.87 2.92 14.02
N LYS A 230 -13.56 3.70 15.07
CA LYS A 230 -14.28 3.60 16.36
C LYS A 230 -15.76 3.90 16.21
N LEU A 231 -16.11 4.92 15.43
CA LEU A 231 -17.51 5.25 15.17
C LEU A 231 -18.21 4.16 14.37
N MET A 232 -17.53 3.56 13.40
CA MET A 232 -18.06 2.42 12.65
C MET A 232 -18.33 1.21 13.55
N LEU A 233 -17.44 0.92 14.51
CA LEU A 233 -17.66 -0.13 15.51
C LEU A 233 -18.91 0.13 16.35
N ALA A 234 -19.11 1.37 16.78
CA ALA A 234 -20.27 1.76 17.58
C ALA A 234 -21.57 1.74 16.76
N ALA A 235 -21.49 1.92 15.45
CA ALA A 235 -22.63 1.96 14.53
C ALA A 235 -23.01 0.58 13.94
N ALA A 236 -22.48 -0.53 14.45
CA ALA A 236 -22.76 -1.85 13.90
C ALA A 236 -23.05 -2.89 14.98
N THR A 237 -23.99 -3.79 14.69
CA THR A 237 -24.33 -4.93 15.56
C THR A 237 -23.17 -5.94 15.63
N ARG A 238 -22.55 -6.26 14.47
CA ARG A 238 -21.43 -7.19 14.39
C ARG A 238 -20.27 -6.55 13.67
N SER A 239 -19.12 -6.51 14.32
CA SER A 239 -17.90 -5.96 13.78
C SER A 239 -16.91 -7.08 13.47
N ILE A 240 -16.36 -7.04 12.26
CA ILE A 240 -15.44 -8.04 11.71
C ILE A 240 -14.18 -7.30 11.28
N VAL A 241 -13.03 -7.69 11.82
CA VAL A 241 -11.77 -7.17 11.33
C VAL A 241 -11.30 -8.00 10.14
N VAL A 242 -10.90 -7.32 9.05
CA VAL A 242 -10.36 -7.95 7.85
C VAL A 242 -8.89 -7.53 7.67
N ALA A 243 -7.98 -8.47 7.81
CA ALA A 243 -6.54 -8.20 7.84
C ALA A 243 -5.76 -9.37 7.27
N ASP A 244 -4.83 -9.11 6.37
CA ASP A 244 -3.87 -10.12 5.93
C ASP A 244 -2.86 -10.46 7.03
N ALA A 245 -2.21 -11.63 6.92
CA ALA A 245 -1.32 -12.17 7.95
C ALA A 245 -0.18 -11.22 8.34
N SER A 246 0.22 -10.29 7.44
CA SER A 246 1.28 -9.32 7.74
C SER A 246 0.91 -8.30 8.82
N LYS A 247 -0.38 -8.19 9.16
CA LYS A 247 -0.89 -7.27 10.19
C LYS A 247 -0.95 -7.90 11.58
N LEU A 248 -0.81 -9.23 11.67
CA LEU A 248 -0.86 -9.95 12.94
C LEU A 248 0.40 -9.69 13.76
N GLY A 249 0.22 -9.41 15.04
CA GLY A 249 1.29 -9.04 15.98
C GLY A 249 1.76 -7.58 15.85
N GLN A 250 1.28 -6.80 14.87
CA GLN A 250 1.65 -5.39 14.72
C GLN A 250 0.84 -4.50 15.66
N VAL A 251 1.49 -3.45 16.18
CA VAL A 251 0.86 -2.42 17.04
C VAL A 251 1.22 -1.05 16.50
N HIS A 252 0.22 -0.19 16.37
CA HIS A 252 0.39 1.18 15.87
C HIS A 252 -0.27 2.20 16.80
N LEU A 253 -0.01 3.50 16.55
CA LEU A 253 -0.36 4.61 17.43
C LEU A 253 -1.86 4.71 17.73
N GLY A 254 -2.72 4.54 16.71
CA GLY A 254 -4.16 4.75 16.82
C GLY A 254 -4.88 3.47 17.23
N GLN A 255 -5.34 3.36 18.46
CA GLN A 255 -6.20 2.26 18.86
C GLN A 255 -7.59 2.41 18.25
N VAL A 256 -8.06 1.36 17.56
CA VAL A 256 -9.42 1.26 17.00
C VAL A 256 -10.37 0.64 18.02
N GLY A 257 -9.97 -0.47 18.63
CA GLY A 257 -10.74 -1.15 19.67
C GLY A 257 -9.97 -2.31 20.28
N SER A 258 -10.41 -2.78 21.44
CA SER A 258 -9.91 -4.05 22.01
C SER A 258 -10.39 -5.22 21.15
N LEU A 259 -9.75 -6.40 21.25
CA LEU A 259 -10.22 -7.58 20.53
C LEU A 259 -11.68 -7.96 20.86
N ARG A 260 -12.12 -7.67 22.08
CA ARG A 260 -13.51 -7.92 22.52
C ARG A 260 -14.55 -7.05 21.80
N SER A 261 -14.11 -5.95 21.15
CA SER A 261 -14.98 -5.11 20.32
C SER A 261 -15.28 -5.73 18.95
N PHE A 262 -14.62 -6.83 18.62
CA PHE A 262 -14.78 -7.54 17.35
C PHE A 262 -15.30 -8.96 17.60
N HIS A 263 -16.18 -9.39 16.71
CA HIS A 263 -16.75 -10.75 16.76
C HIS A 263 -15.85 -11.75 16.03
N THR A 264 -15.18 -11.31 14.98
CA THR A 264 -14.43 -12.19 14.08
C THR A 264 -13.25 -11.45 13.46
N LEU A 265 -12.14 -12.16 13.28
CA LEU A 265 -11.05 -11.82 12.37
C LEU A 265 -11.18 -12.69 11.12
N ILE A 266 -11.19 -12.06 9.94
CA ILE A 266 -10.99 -12.77 8.68
C ILE A 266 -9.56 -12.47 8.21
N THR A 267 -8.77 -13.53 8.03
CA THR A 267 -7.38 -13.43 7.58
C THR A 267 -7.07 -14.53 6.57
N ASP A 268 -5.97 -14.38 5.82
CA ASP A 268 -5.44 -15.40 4.92
C ASP A 268 -4.72 -16.53 5.68
N ALA A 269 -3.93 -17.33 5.00
CA ALA A 269 -3.22 -18.48 5.57
C ALA A 269 -2.14 -18.07 6.58
N ALA A 270 -2.56 -17.64 7.77
CA ALA A 270 -1.67 -17.39 8.91
C ALA A 270 -1.35 -18.67 9.67
N THR A 271 -0.16 -18.72 10.26
CA THR A 271 0.26 -19.89 11.06
C THR A 271 -0.56 -20.00 12.34
N THR A 272 -0.74 -21.23 12.86
CA THR A 272 -1.39 -21.48 14.13
C THR A 272 -0.75 -20.69 15.28
N ALA A 273 0.58 -20.55 15.28
CA ALA A 273 1.31 -19.79 16.28
C ALA A 273 0.95 -18.29 16.27
N ALA A 274 0.77 -17.70 15.10
CA ALA A 274 0.35 -16.28 14.99
C ALA A 274 -1.09 -16.05 15.45
N LEU A 275 -1.95 -17.05 15.32
CA LEU A 275 -3.37 -16.96 15.66
C LEU A 275 -3.69 -17.38 17.10
N ALA A 276 -2.85 -18.21 17.73
CA ALA A 276 -3.12 -18.73 19.08
C ALA A 276 -3.39 -17.60 20.10
N PRO A 277 -2.57 -16.53 20.21
CA PRO A 277 -2.82 -15.47 21.19
C PRO A 277 -4.16 -14.73 20.94
N LEU A 278 -4.58 -14.60 19.67
CA LEU A 278 -5.82 -13.92 19.31
C LEU A 278 -7.06 -14.77 19.68
N ARG A 279 -6.95 -16.09 19.45
CA ARG A 279 -8.01 -17.05 19.84
C ARG A 279 -8.13 -17.17 21.35
N GLU A 280 -7.01 -17.21 22.08
CA GLU A 280 -6.97 -17.22 23.54
C GLU A 280 -7.61 -15.94 24.12
N ALA A 281 -7.45 -14.80 23.45
CA ALA A 281 -8.14 -13.55 23.80
C ALA A 281 -9.65 -13.56 23.46
N GLY A 282 -10.18 -14.65 22.88
CA GLY A 282 -11.60 -14.85 22.59
C GLY A 282 -12.06 -14.39 21.20
N LEU A 283 -11.14 -14.04 20.29
CA LEU A 283 -11.50 -13.61 18.93
C LEU A 283 -11.73 -14.84 18.04
N ALA A 284 -12.92 -14.95 17.44
CA ALA A 284 -13.17 -15.96 16.41
C ALA A 284 -12.33 -15.65 15.15
N VAL A 285 -11.76 -16.68 14.52
CA VAL A 285 -10.92 -16.53 13.34
C VAL A 285 -11.46 -17.36 12.20
N LEU A 286 -11.72 -16.71 11.05
CA LEU A 286 -12.04 -17.34 9.79
C LEU A 286 -10.83 -17.22 8.83
N GLN A 287 -10.51 -18.34 8.18
CA GLN A 287 -9.46 -18.44 7.17
C GLN A 287 -10.00 -19.17 5.94
N PRO A 288 -9.44 -18.93 4.74
CA PRO A 288 -9.70 -19.77 3.58
C PRO A 288 -9.37 -21.23 3.91
N GLU A 289 -10.18 -22.16 3.41
CA GLU A 289 -9.83 -23.56 3.46
C GLU A 289 -8.48 -23.78 2.76
N SER A 290 -7.53 -24.42 3.43
CA SER A 290 -6.27 -24.83 2.80
C SER A 290 -6.63 -25.75 1.63
N PRO A 291 -6.07 -25.55 0.42
CA PRO A 291 -6.27 -26.53 -0.64
C PRO A 291 -5.80 -27.88 -0.10
N ALA A 292 -6.71 -28.87 -0.10
CA ALA A 292 -6.40 -30.23 0.33
C ALA A 292 -5.15 -30.68 -0.42
N THR A 293 -4.11 -31.04 0.31
CA THR A 293 -2.91 -31.68 -0.26
C THR A 293 -3.42 -32.93 -0.97
N PRO A 294 -3.18 -33.14 -2.28
CA PRO A 294 -3.62 -34.35 -2.95
C PRO A 294 -2.96 -35.51 -2.22
N GLU A 295 -3.77 -36.38 -1.64
CA GLU A 295 -3.28 -37.66 -1.08
C GLU A 295 -2.49 -38.38 -2.17
N THR A 296 -1.21 -38.59 -1.93
CA THR A 296 -0.35 -39.40 -2.78
C THR A 296 -0.93 -40.82 -2.72
N ILE A 297 -1.71 -41.18 -3.74
CA ILE A 297 -2.16 -42.55 -3.91
C ILE A 297 -0.88 -43.37 -4.18
N THR A 298 -0.32 -43.91 -3.12
CA THR A 298 0.75 -44.91 -3.22
C THR A 298 0.09 -46.21 -3.70
N GLY A 299 0.17 -46.40 -5.03
CA GLY A 299 -0.27 -47.65 -5.66
C GLY A 299 0.52 -48.82 -5.09
N ALA A 300 -0.11 -49.63 -4.29
CA ALA A 300 0.40 -50.94 -3.94
C ALA A 300 0.31 -51.84 -5.18
N THR A 301 1.41 -52.02 -5.86
CA THR A 301 1.59 -53.09 -6.85
C THR A 301 1.78 -54.40 -6.10
N THR A 302 0.76 -55.20 -6.06
CA THR A 302 0.88 -56.63 -5.67
C THR A 302 1.17 -57.43 -6.92
N SER A 303 2.29 -58.15 -6.85
CA SER A 303 2.71 -59.20 -7.79
C SER A 303 1.78 -60.40 -7.73
#